data_f19f4381f0c20f0dbf6f5a38c7559e82
#
_entry.id   f19f4381f0c20f0dbf6f5a38c7559e82
#
_cell.length_a   1.000
_cell.length_b   1.000
_cell.length_c   1.000
_cell.angle_alpha   90.00
_cell.angle_beta   90.00
_cell.angle_gamma   90.00
#
_symmetry.space_group_name_H-M   'P 1'
#
loop_
_entity.id
_entity.type
_entity.pdbx_description
1 polymer ?
#
loop_
_entity_poly.entity_id
_entity_poly.type
_entity_poly.pdbx_seq_one_letter_code
_entity_poly.pdbx_strand_id
1 'polypeptide(L)'
;MRDVGGVATADGRPVRSGLLFRSAALDHLDDAGMAEFARLGIRTIYDFRTEAERLDRPDRVPHGTRHVVADVLEDMTGHTPGRIMETMRNPVAAGVAFGDGKGVAMFVDQYRDFIRLGSAREAFGRVFVSVTAERSGAVLIHCTGGKDRTGWAVAALQLMLGVPRESVMSDFVASNQFLRPGFESMFADFEARGGDSEVLGSFLWVRPEYLDAALDEVRKSYGAIEGYFADGLGLGSDGLEALRRSFLDGSSMPDGRIGIAS
;
A
#
# COMPACT_ATOMS: atom_id res chain seq x y z
N MET A 1 5.57 -6.21 -8.58
CA MET A 1 4.98 -4.88 -8.88
C MET A 1 3.67 -5.07 -9.62
N ARG A 2 2.66 -4.20 -9.38
CA ARG A 2 1.33 -4.23 -10.04
C ARG A 2 0.89 -2.82 -10.40
N ASP A 3 0.15 -2.66 -11.50
CA ASP A 3 -0.58 -1.43 -11.82
C ASP A 3 -1.83 -1.32 -10.92
N VAL A 4 -2.18 -0.13 -10.51
CA VAL A 4 -3.38 0.15 -9.68
C VAL A 4 -4.62 0.35 -10.55
N GLY A 5 -4.44 0.66 -11.83
CA GLY A 5 -5.51 0.81 -12.82
C GLY A 5 -6.07 -0.52 -13.33
N GLY A 6 -6.98 -0.42 -14.30
CA GLY A 6 -7.62 -1.57 -14.95
C GLY A 6 -8.88 -2.09 -14.24
N VAL A 7 -9.17 -1.64 -13.02
CA VAL A 7 -10.42 -1.97 -12.30
C VAL A 7 -11.57 -1.07 -12.76
N ALA A 8 -12.80 -1.59 -12.73
CA ALA A 8 -13.99 -0.84 -13.13
C ALA A 8 -14.63 -0.10 -11.95
N THR A 9 -15.08 1.12 -12.18
CA THR A 9 -15.93 1.88 -11.28
C THR A 9 -17.39 1.37 -11.33
N ALA A 10 -18.21 1.78 -10.39
CA ALA A 10 -19.63 1.38 -10.34
C ALA A 10 -20.45 1.83 -11.57
N ASP A 11 -20.05 2.92 -12.24
CA ASP A 11 -20.65 3.39 -13.47
C ASP A 11 -20.03 2.75 -14.75
N GLY A 12 -19.13 1.78 -14.58
CA GLY A 12 -18.53 0.99 -15.66
C GLY A 12 -17.31 1.61 -16.33
N ARG A 13 -16.86 2.79 -15.91
CA ARG A 13 -15.62 3.39 -16.43
C ARG A 13 -14.40 2.64 -15.89
N PRO A 14 -13.41 2.30 -16.72
CA PRO A 14 -12.16 1.73 -16.22
C PRO A 14 -11.30 2.79 -15.53
N VAL A 15 -10.70 2.45 -14.39
CA VAL A 15 -9.62 3.22 -13.80
C VAL A 15 -8.40 3.12 -14.71
N ARG A 16 -7.85 4.26 -15.10
CA ARG A 16 -6.74 4.35 -16.06
C ARG A 16 -5.48 3.70 -15.51
N SER A 17 -4.85 2.85 -16.35
CA SER A 17 -3.56 2.20 -16.07
C SER A 17 -2.37 3.10 -16.40
N GLY A 18 -1.19 2.72 -15.90
CA GLY A 18 0.08 3.37 -16.20
C GLY A 18 0.38 4.65 -15.41
N LEU A 19 -0.46 5.03 -14.45
CA LEU A 19 -0.27 6.24 -13.63
C LEU A 19 0.30 5.94 -12.26
N LEU A 20 -0.21 4.92 -11.61
CA LEU A 20 0.19 4.53 -10.26
C LEU A 20 0.46 3.04 -10.20
N PHE A 21 1.63 2.69 -9.70
CA PHE A 21 2.06 1.31 -9.46
C PHE A 21 2.26 1.06 -7.98
N ARG A 22 2.14 -0.20 -7.56
CA ARG A 22 2.43 -0.66 -6.19
C ARG A 22 3.41 -1.81 -6.17
N SER A 23 4.26 -1.89 -5.13
CA SER A 23 5.17 -3.02 -4.91
C SER A 23 5.48 -3.25 -3.44
N ALA A 24 6.19 -4.33 -3.14
CA ALA A 24 7.01 -4.46 -1.94
C ALA A 24 8.26 -3.60 -2.06
N ALA A 25 9.09 -3.58 -1.01
CA ALA A 25 10.40 -2.91 -1.01
C ALA A 25 11.26 -3.32 -2.21
N LEU A 26 12.12 -2.42 -2.66
CA LEU A 26 12.93 -2.58 -3.88
C LEU A 26 14.34 -3.10 -3.60
N ASP A 27 14.64 -3.55 -2.38
CA ASP A 27 15.93 -4.07 -1.95
C ASP A 27 16.40 -5.28 -2.76
N HIS A 28 15.47 -6.08 -3.30
CA HIS A 28 15.75 -7.24 -4.16
C HIS A 28 15.55 -6.97 -5.65
N LEU A 29 15.44 -5.70 -6.07
CA LEU A 29 15.24 -5.37 -7.47
C LEU A 29 16.50 -5.76 -8.29
N ASP A 30 16.37 -6.74 -9.16
CA ASP A 30 17.44 -7.20 -10.04
C ASP A 30 17.53 -6.38 -11.35
N ASP A 31 18.45 -6.72 -12.22
CA ASP A 31 18.66 -5.98 -13.45
C ASP A 31 17.49 -6.11 -14.43
N ALA A 32 16.76 -7.24 -14.41
CA ALA A 32 15.54 -7.42 -15.19
C ALA A 32 14.42 -6.51 -14.65
N GLY A 33 14.27 -6.45 -13.33
CA GLY A 33 13.37 -5.51 -12.65
C GLY A 33 13.71 -4.05 -12.93
N MET A 34 15.00 -3.69 -12.96
CA MET A 34 15.46 -2.34 -13.35
C MET A 34 15.06 -1.98 -14.78
N ALA A 35 15.21 -2.91 -15.73
CA ALA A 35 14.80 -2.70 -17.12
C ALA A 35 13.27 -2.53 -17.25
N GLU A 36 12.50 -3.34 -16.55
CA GLU A 36 11.05 -3.22 -16.50
C GLU A 36 10.60 -1.88 -15.88
N PHE A 37 11.26 -1.45 -14.82
CA PHE A 37 10.99 -0.15 -14.19
C PHE A 37 11.14 1.01 -15.17
N ALA A 38 12.23 0.99 -15.97
CA ALA A 38 12.47 1.99 -17.02
C ALA A 38 11.37 1.94 -18.10
N ARG A 39 10.93 0.74 -18.52
CA ARG A 39 9.89 0.53 -19.52
C ARG A 39 8.53 1.09 -19.08
N LEU A 40 8.21 1.00 -17.79
CA LEU A 40 6.96 1.51 -17.23
C LEU A 40 6.94 3.04 -17.08
N GLY A 41 8.05 3.72 -17.32
CA GLY A 41 8.14 5.18 -17.24
C GLY A 41 7.94 5.74 -15.83
N ILE A 42 8.25 4.94 -14.80
CA ILE A 42 8.15 5.38 -13.40
C ILE A 42 9.21 6.45 -13.13
N ARG A 43 8.76 7.63 -12.70
CA ARG A 43 9.61 8.80 -12.45
C ARG A 43 9.77 9.12 -10.98
N THR A 44 8.81 8.71 -10.15
CA THR A 44 8.83 8.97 -8.71
C THR A 44 8.46 7.73 -7.94
N ILE A 45 9.23 7.44 -6.89
CA ILE A 45 8.96 6.39 -5.90
C ILE A 45 8.63 7.07 -4.59
N TYR A 46 7.52 6.69 -3.96
CA TYR A 46 7.20 7.03 -2.58
C TYR A 46 7.41 5.81 -1.69
N ASP A 47 8.35 5.92 -0.78
CA ASP A 47 8.68 4.89 0.21
C ASP A 47 7.98 5.20 1.54
N PHE A 48 6.97 4.40 1.89
CA PHE A 48 6.17 4.52 3.11
C PHE A 48 6.82 3.91 4.36
N ARG A 49 8.03 3.39 4.24
CA ARG A 49 8.73 2.70 5.33
C ARG A 49 9.30 3.68 6.35
N THR A 50 9.36 3.19 7.60
CA THR A 50 10.08 3.85 8.68
C THR A 50 11.59 3.91 8.39
N GLU A 51 12.28 4.82 9.08
CA GLU A 51 13.75 4.92 8.97
C GLU A 51 14.42 3.57 9.28
N ALA A 52 13.99 2.88 10.34
CA ALA A 52 14.55 1.59 10.73
C ALA A 52 14.40 0.53 9.62
N GLU A 53 13.22 0.47 8.95
CA GLU A 53 13.00 -0.45 7.83
C GLU A 53 13.89 -0.11 6.62
N ARG A 54 14.11 1.17 6.34
CA ARG A 54 14.97 1.62 5.23
C ARG A 54 16.45 1.34 5.48
N LEU A 55 16.91 1.50 6.72
CA LEU A 55 18.27 1.19 7.11
C LEU A 55 18.56 -0.31 7.12
N ASP A 56 17.62 -1.13 7.54
CA ASP A 56 17.72 -2.60 7.55
C ASP A 56 17.76 -3.17 6.12
N ARG A 57 16.91 -2.63 5.23
CA ARG A 57 16.75 -3.10 3.84
C ARG A 57 16.67 -1.92 2.87
N PRO A 58 17.81 -1.31 2.51
CA PRO A 58 17.84 -0.16 1.62
C PRO A 58 17.40 -0.53 0.19
N ASP A 59 16.59 0.33 -0.44
CA ASP A 59 16.13 0.12 -1.80
C ASP A 59 17.24 0.25 -2.84
N ARG A 60 17.17 -0.56 -3.88
CA ARG A 60 17.88 -0.36 -5.13
C ARG A 60 17.07 0.57 -6.03
N VAL A 61 17.34 1.87 -5.94
CA VAL A 61 16.61 2.90 -6.69
C VAL A 61 17.14 2.99 -8.13
N PRO A 62 16.26 2.83 -9.16
CA PRO A 62 16.71 2.97 -10.55
C PRO A 62 17.21 4.37 -10.87
N HIS A 63 18.27 4.43 -11.70
CA HIS A 63 18.87 5.72 -12.09
C HIS A 63 17.84 6.65 -12.77
N GLY A 64 17.88 7.93 -12.41
CA GLY A 64 16.96 8.93 -12.96
C GLY A 64 15.55 8.92 -12.36
N THR A 65 15.31 8.10 -11.34
CA THR A 65 14.04 8.08 -10.59
C THR A 65 14.18 8.90 -9.30
N ARG A 66 13.20 9.71 -9.03
CA ARG A 66 13.10 10.48 -7.77
C ARG A 66 12.61 9.55 -6.66
N HIS A 67 13.42 9.33 -5.64
CA HIS A 67 13.02 8.61 -4.43
C HIS A 67 12.60 9.59 -3.35
N VAL A 68 11.38 9.43 -2.84
CA VAL A 68 10.75 10.30 -1.85
C VAL A 68 10.42 9.48 -0.62
N VAL A 69 11.07 9.77 0.49
CA VAL A 69 10.69 9.23 1.78
C VAL A 69 9.37 9.87 2.21
N ALA A 70 8.40 9.03 2.54
CA ALA A 70 7.06 9.40 2.97
C ALA A 70 6.64 8.47 4.12
N ASP A 71 7.34 8.55 5.24
CA ASP A 71 7.13 7.66 6.39
C ASP A 71 5.72 7.83 6.96
N VAL A 72 4.87 6.82 6.73
CA VAL A 72 3.48 6.82 7.19
C VAL A 72 3.35 6.69 8.70
N LEU A 73 4.39 6.14 9.35
CA LEU A 73 4.37 5.80 10.78
C LEU A 73 5.33 6.67 11.61
N GLU A 74 5.81 7.78 11.07
CA GLU A 74 6.77 8.67 11.75
C GLU A 74 6.25 9.15 13.12
N ASP A 75 4.95 9.48 13.20
CA ASP A 75 4.30 9.91 14.45
C ASP A 75 3.88 8.73 15.37
N MET A 76 4.11 7.47 14.93
CA MET A 76 3.65 6.31 15.69
C MET A 76 4.45 6.14 16.97
N THR A 77 3.75 5.97 18.08
CA THR A 77 4.32 5.62 19.37
C THR A 77 3.91 4.20 19.76
N GLY A 78 4.79 3.43 20.39
CA GLY A 78 4.48 2.09 20.91
C GLY A 78 4.95 0.95 20.02
N HIS A 79 4.04 0.24 19.35
CA HIS A 79 4.35 -0.94 18.55
C HIS A 79 4.90 -0.58 17.15
N THR A 80 6.13 -0.10 17.10
CA THR A 80 6.80 0.17 15.82
C THR A 80 7.16 -1.16 15.11
N PRO A 81 7.25 -1.17 13.76
CA PRO A 81 7.63 -2.36 13.00
C PRO A 81 8.90 -3.05 13.52
N GLY A 82 9.91 -2.28 13.93
CA GLY A 82 11.16 -2.82 14.47
C GLY A 82 10.96 -3.60 15.78
N ARG A 83 10.17 -3.07 16.71
CA ARG A 83 9.85 -3.77 17.99
C ARG A 83 9.04 -5.03 17.78
N ILE A 84 8.11 -4.99 16.84
CA ILE A 84 7.32 -6.17 16.45
C ILE A 84 8.26 -7.25 15.92
N MET A 85 9.11 -6.91 14.95
CA MET A 85 10.06 -7.85 14.36
C MET A 85 11.02 -8.45 15.39
N GLU A 86 11.48 -7.67 16.35
CA GLU A 86 12.31 -8.16 17.45
C GLU A 86 11.57 -9.22 18.29
N THR A 87 10.32 -8.94 18.68
CA THR A 87 9.49 -9.90 19.43
C THR A 87 9.23 -11.17 18.62
N MET A 88 8.97 -11.06 17.33
CA MET A 88 8.69 -12.18 16.41
C MET A 88 9.90 -13.11 16.20
N ARG A 89 11.13 -12.67 16.50
CA ARG A 89 12.31 -13.54 16.48
C ARG A 89 12.24 -14.68 17.50
N ASN A 90 11.47 -14.52 18.58
CA ASN A 90 11.19 -15.57 19.55
C ASN A 90 9.72 -16.00 19.45
N PRO A 91 9.40 -17.16 18.83
CA PRO A 91 8.02 -17.58 18.61
C PRO A 91 7.19 -17.73 19.89
N VAL A 92 7.79 -18.18 21.00
CA VAL A 92 7.09 -18.32 22.29
C VAL A 92 6.76 -16.92 22.87
N ALA A 93 7.70 -15.99 22.83
CA ALA A 93 7.45 -14.61 23.26
C ALA A 93 6.40 -13.92 22.36
N ALA A 94 6.43 -14.20 21.05
CA ALA A 94 5.42 -13.72 20.11
C ALA A 94 4.02 -14.24 20.46
N GLY A 95 3.90 -15.52 20.82
CA GLY A 95 2.64 -16.12 21.29
C GLY A 95 2.07 -15.41 22.52
N VAL A 96 2.92 -15.10 23.51
CA VAL A 96 2.50 -14.34 24.71
C VAL A 96 2.08 -12.92 24.38
N ALA A 97 2.84 -12.24 23.54
CA ALA A 97 2.61 -10.82 23.19
C ALA A 97 1.39 -10.64 22.26
N PHE A 98 1.22 -11.51 21.27
CA PHE A 98 0.31 -11.32 20.15
C PHE A 98 -0.72 -12.42 19.95
N GLY A 99 -0.67 -13.48 20.76
CA GLY A 99 -1.66 -14.57 20.77
C GLY A 99 -3.06 -14.09 21.19
N ASP A 100 -4.03 -15.00 21.20
CA ASP A 100 -5.43 -14.73 21.60
C ASP A 100 -6.07 -13.53 20.88
N GLY A 101 -5.74 -13.36 19.59
CA GLY A 101 -6.26 -12.26 18.76
C GLY A 101 -5.61 -10.89 18.99
N LYS A 102 -4.65 -10.75 19.90
CA LYS A 102 -3.98 -9.47 20.19
C LYS A 102 -3.23 -8.92 18.98
N GLY A 103 -2.58 -9.80 18.18
CA GLY A 103 -1.92 -9.39 16.93
C GLY A 103 -2.91 -8.79 15.93
N VAL A 104 -4.07 -9.42 15.76
CA VAL A 104 -5.15 -8.90 14.91
C VAL A 104 -5.65 -7.55 15.43
N ALA A 105 -5.94 -7.45 16.74
CA ALA A 105 -6.41 -6.21 17.36
C ALA A 105 -5.40 -5.06 17.18
N MET A 106 -4.11 -5.35 17.31
CA MET A 106 -3.05 -4.38 17.07
C MET A 106 -3.05 -3.87 15.62
N PHE A 107 -3.23 -4.74 14.61
CA PHE A 107 -3.32 -4.32 13.22
C PHE A 107 -4.61 -3.53 12.93
N VAL A 108 -5.73 -3.91 13.53
CA VAL A 108 -6.98 -3.13 13.47
C VAL A 108 -6.74 -1.70 13.93
N ASP A 109 -6.02 -1.49 15.04
CA ASP A 109 -5.69 -0.15 15.53
C ASP A 109 -4.66 0.54 14.61
N GLN A 110 -3.66 -0.16 14.11
CA GLN A 110 -2.69 0.39 13.15
C GLN A 110 -3.37 0.89 11.86
N TYR A 111 -4.40 0.20 11.37
CA TYR A 111 -5.14 0.68 10.20
C TYR A 111 -6.00 1.92 10.50
N ARG A 112 -6.50 2.09 11.71
CA ARG A 112 -7.08 3.37 12.17
C ARG A 112 -6.05 4.48 12.23
N ASP A 113 -4.83 4.16 12.64
CA ASP A 113 -3.72 5.11 12.71
C ASP A 113 -3.29 5.62 11.34
N PHE A 114 -3.45 4.85 10.24
CA PHE A 114 -3.27 5.36 8.87
C PHE A 114 -4.21 6.53 8.53
N ILE A 115 -5.30 6.70 9.28
CA ILE A 115 -6.25 7.80 9.12
C ILE A 115 -5.96 8.94 10.09
N ARG A 116 -5.50 8.61 11.31
CA ARG A 116 -5.35 9.56 12.41
C ARG A 116 -4.01 10.29 12.41
N LEU A 117 -2.91 9.58 12.10
CA LEU A 117 -1.56 10.13 12.17
C LEU A 117 -1.38 11.28 11.17
N GLY A 118 -0.71 12.34 11.60
CA GLY A 118 -0.34 13.48 10.75
C GLY A 118 0.60 13.06 9.65
N SER A 119 1.64 12.28 10.00
CA SER A 119 2.61 11.69 9.06
C SER A 119 1.94 10.85 7.97
N ALA A 120 0.95 10.04 8.32
CA ALA A 120 0.22 9.21 7.35
C ALA A 120 -0.57 10.08 6.36
N ARG A 121 -1.30 11.08 6.85
CA ARG A 121 -2.08 11.97 6.00
C ARG A 121 -1.20 12.79 5.08
N GLU A 122 -0.09 13.31 5.56
CA GLU A 122 0.88 14.02 4.73
C GLU A 122 1.47 13.10 3.66
N ALA A 123 1.92 11.90 4.05
CA ALA A 123 2.50 10.94 3.12
C ALA A 123 1.55 10.57 1.98
N PHE A 124 0.30 10.20 2.31
CA PHE A 124 -0.70 9.84 1.30
C PHE A 124 -1.14 11.05 0.46
N GLY A 125 -1.33 12.22 1.09
CA GLY A 125 -1.67 13.46 0.38
C GLY A 125 -0.63 13.83 -0.68
N ARG A 126 0.66 13.76 -0.34
CA ARG A 126 1.77 14.00 -1.28
C ARG A 126 1.75 13.06 -2.48
N VAL A 127 1.41 11.79 -2.29
CA VAL A 127 1.27 10.83 -3.40
C VAL A 127 0.17 11.28 -4.33
N PHE A 128 -1.04 11.54 -3.82
CA PHE A 128 -2.20 11.85 -4.65
C PHE A 128 -2.09 13.20 -5.36
N VAL A 129 -1.44 14.17 -4.75
CA VAL A 129 -1.06 15.42 -5.44
C VAL A 129 -0.05 15.13 -6.56
N SER A 130 0.94 14.27 -6.33
CA SER A 130 1.97 13.94 -7.33
C SER A 130 1.40 13.27 -8.58
N VAL A 131 0.47 12.30 -8.42
CA VAL A 131 -0.13 11.60 -9.57
C VAL A 131 -1.05 12.46 -10.42
N THR A 132 -1.52 13.60 -9.90
CA THR A 132 -2.34 14.55 -10.68
C THR A 132 -1.51 15.58 -11.44
N ALA A 133 -0.22 15.70 -11.16
CA ALA A 133 0.64 16.67 -11.85
C ALA A 133 0.92 16.20 -13.30
N GLU A 134 0.54 16.99 -14.29
CA GLU A 134 0.57 16.67 -15.74
C GLU A 134 1.92 16.17 -16.29
N ARG A 135 3.03 16.40 -15.56
CA ARG A 135 4.39 16.06 -15.99
C ARG A 135 5.09 15.08 -15.06
N SER A 136 4.40 14.49 -14.08
CA SER A 136 5.05 13.65 -13.06
C SER A 136 5.55 12.31 -13.62
N GLY A 137 5.04 11.84 -14.75
CA GLY A 137 5.24 10.45 -15.19
C GLY A 137 4.52 9.47 -14.28
N ALA A 138 4.79 8.17 -14.43
CA ALA A 138 4.22 7.17 -13.53
C ALA A 138 4.84 7.26 -12.13
N VAL A 139 4.02 6.98 -11.12
CA VAL A 139 4.40 6.96 -9.70
C VAL A 139 4.38 5.52 -9.20
N LEU A 140 5.37 5.14 -8.41
CA LEU A 140 5.37 3.91 -7.63
C LEU A 140 5.20 4.24 -6.16
N ILE A 141 4.34 3.50 -5.48
CA ILE A 141 4.24 3.50 -4.02
C ILE A 141 4.61 2.13 -3.46
N HIS A 142 5.33 2.10 -2.38
CA HIS A 142 5.65 0.86 -1.68
C HIS A 142 5.81 1.05 -0.18
N CYS A 143 5.78 -0.05 0.54
CA CYS A 143 6.25 -0.19 1.91
C CYS A 143 7.12 -1.45 1.99
N THR A 144 7.26 -2.09 3.13
CA THR A 144 8.06 -3.33 3.23
C THR A 144 7.42 -4.49 2.47
N GLY A 145 6.19 -4.86 2.77
CA GLY A 145 5.47 -5.94 2.08
C GLY A 145 4.59 -5.48 0.92
N GLY A 146 4.38 -4.18 0.72
CA GLY A 146 3.47 -3.65 -0.31
C GLY A 146 1.99 -3.96 -0.06
N LYS A 147 1.64 -4.38 1.18
CA LYS A 147 0.29 -4.88 1.51
C LYS A 147 -0.52 -3.94 2.41
N ASP A 148 0.05 -3.41 3.51
CA ASP A 148 -0.69 -2.63 4.52
C ASP A 148 -0.76 -1.14 4.16
N ARG A 149 0.30 -0.36 4.40
CA ARG A 149 0.37 1.08 4.07
C ARG A 149 0.06 1.34 2.60
N THR A 150 0.70 0.58 1.73
CA THR A 150 0.46 0.60 0.27
C THR A 150 -0.95 0.11 -0.07
N GLY A 151 -1.42 -0.93 0.59
CA GLY A 151 -2.77 -1.48 0.38
C GLY A 151 -3.86 -0.49 0.74
N TRP A 152 -3.71 0.22 1.87
CA TRP A 152 -4.62 1.29 2.24
C TRP A 152 -4.63 2.42 1.20
N ALA A 153 -3.46 2.92 0.78
CA ALA A 153 -3.39 3.99 -0.22
C ALA A 153 -4.12 3.63 -1.52
N VAL A 154 -3.95 2.38 -1.99
CA VAL A 154 -4.64 1.89 -3.20
C VAL A 154 -6.14 1.75 -2.95
N ALA A 155 -6.56 1.13 -1.86
CA ALA A 155 -7.98 0.95 -1.53
C ALA A 155 -8.70 2.30 -1.40
N ALA A 156 -8.08 3.27 -0.72
CA ALA A 156 -8.62 4.62 -0.58
C ALA A 156 -8.80 5.31 -1.94
N LEU A 157 -7.79 5.25 -2.83
CA LEU A 157 -7.89 5.81 -4.18
C LEU A 157 -9.01 5.14 -4.98
N GLN A 158 -9.07 3.81 -5.00
CA GLN A 158 -10.09 3.07 -5.75
C GLN A 158 -11.51 3.46 -5.28
N LEU A 159 -11.74 3.55 -3.97
CA LEU A 159 -13.01 4.01 -3.40
C LEU A 159 -13.32 5.46 -3.81
N MET A 160 -12.35 6.36 -3.74
CA MET A 160 -12.48 7.77 -4.15
C MET A 160 -12.86 7.91 -5.63
N LEU A 161 -12.40 6.98 -6.47
CA LEU A 161 -12.72 6.92 -7.90
C LEU A 161 -14.07 6.23 -8.18
N GLY A 162 -14.74 5.67 -7.17
CA GLY A 162 -16.04 5.03 -7.30
C GLY A 162 -15.97 3.54 -7.68
N VAL A 163 -14.86 2.87 -7.42
CA VAL A 163 -14.78 1.40 -7.54
C VAL A 163 -15.65 0.77 -6.44
N PRO A 164 -16.49 -0.25 -6.75
CA PRO A 164 -17.32 -0.91 -5.75
C PRO A 164 -16.50 -1.48 -4.58
N ARG A 165 -16.99 -1.32 -3.35
CA ARG A 165 -16.29 -1.74 -2.13
C ARG A 165 -15.89 -3.21 -2.16
N GLU A 166 -16.73 -4.08 -2.71
CA GLU A 166 -16.47 -5.52 -2.85
C GLU A 166 -15.27 -5.77 -3.76
N SER A 167 -15.13 -5.01 -4.85
CA SER A 167 -13.98 -5.10 -5.77
C SER A 167 -12.71 -4.61 -5.10
N VAL A 168 -12.79 -3.51 -4.35
CA VAL A 168 -11.65 -2.97 -3.56
C VAL A 168 -11.21 -3.97 -2.51
N MET A 169 -12.13 -4.56 -1.75
CA MET A 169 -11.84 -5.60 -0.76
C MET A 169 -11.19 -6.83 -1.40
N SER A 170 -11.69 -7.25 -2.56
CA SER A 170 -11.13 -8.38 -3.32
C SER A 170 -9.68 -8.10 -3.74
N ASP A 171 -9.37 -6.92 -4.31
CA ASP A 171 -7.99 -6.55 -4.67
C ASP A 171 -7.08 -6.44 -3.45
N PHE A 172 -7.59 -5.90 -2.35
CA PHE A 172 -6.85 -5.78 -1.10
C PHE A 172 -6.42 -7.16 -0.57
N VAL A 173 -7.37 -8.10 -0.44
CA VAL A 173 -7.12 -9.47 0.05
C VAL A 173 -6.29 -10.29 -0.94
N ALA A 174 -6.40 -10.04 -2.24
CA ALA A 174 -5.58 -10.69 -3.27
C ALA A 174 -4.08 -10.47 -3.06
N SER A 175 -3.67 -9.42 -2.31
CA SER A 175 -2.27 -9.22 -1.93
C SER A 175 -1.65 -10.44 -1.24
N ASN A 176 -2.43 -11.22 -0.49
CA ASN A 176 -1.98 -12.43 0.19
C ASN A 176 -1.50 -13.50 -0.79
N GLN A 177 -2.14 -13.65 -1.97
CA GLN A 177 -1.76 -14.64 -2.97
C GLN A 177 -0.37 -14.37 -3.54
N PHE A 178 -0.01 -13.10 -3.74
CA PHE A 178 1.30 -12.70 -4.25
C PHE A 178 2.43 -12.86 -3.22
N LEU A 179 2.09 -12.82 -1.93
CA LEU A 179 3.07 -12.92 -0.84
C LEU A 179 3.28 -14.36 -0.36
N ARG A 180 2.29 -15.23 -0.55
CA ARG A 180 2.29 -16.61 -0.06
C ARG A 180 3.58 -17.38 -0.38
N PRO A 181 4.08 -17.42 -1.64
CA PRO A 181 5.28 -18.20 -1.97
C PRO A 181 6.53 -17.75 -1.19
N GLY A 182 6.62 -16.47 -0.84
CA GLY A 182 7.76 -15.93 -0.06
C GLY A 182 7.69 -16.23 1.44
N PHE A 183 6.54 -16.64 1.96
CA PHE A 183 6.32 -16.82 3.40
C PHE A 183 6.21 -18.27 3.86
N GLU A 184 6.08 -19.24 2.96
CA GLU A 184 5.89 -20.67 3.32
C GLU A 184 7.02 -21.20 4.22
N SER A 185 8.28 -20.91 3.87
CA SER A 185 9.42 -21.34 4.69
C SER A 185 9.45 -20.64 6.06
N MET A 186 9.00 -19.39 6.13
CA MET A 186 8.94 -18.63 7.38
C MET A 186 7.89 -19.20 8.34
N PHE A 187 6.73 -19.62 7.83
CA PHE A 187 5.71 -20.31 8.62
C PHE A 187 6.25 -21.64 9.17
N ALA A 188 6.85 -22.47 8.30
CA ALA A 188 7.40 -23.76 8.70
C ALA A 188 8.49 -23.62 9.78
N ASP A 189 9.41 -22.66 9.64
CA ASP A 189 10.45 -22.40 10.63
C ASP A 189 9.87 -21.87 11.96
N PHE A 190 8.88 -20.99 11.89
CA PHE A 190 8.23 -20.43 13.07
C PHE A 190 7.50 -21.52 13.89
N GLU A 191 6.74 -22.39 13.23
CA GLU A 191 6.05 -23.53 13.84
C GLU A 191 7.05 -24.56 14.42
N ALA A 192 8.12 -24.87 13.68
CA ALA A 192 9.16 -25.79 14.15
C ALA A 192 9.85 -25.31 15.44
N ARG A 193 9.87 -23.99 15.69
CA ARG A 193 10.38 -23.37 16.91
C ARG A 193 9.31 -23.14 17.99
N GLY A 194 8.13 -23.77 17.84
CA GLY A 194 7.02 -23.72 18.80
C GLY A 194 6.15 -22.47 18.70
N GLY A 195 6.17 -21.79 17.58
CA GLY A 195 5.30 -20.63 17.31
C GLY A 195 3.92 -21.05 16.83
N ASP A 196 2.94 -20.18 17.06
CA ASP A 196 1.59 -20.29 16.53
C ASP A 196 1.50 -19.60 15.17
N SER A 197 1.18 -20.34 14.11
CA SER A 197 1.02 -19.82 12.76
C SER A 197 -0.07 -18.75 12.66
N GLU A 198 -1.08 -18.73 13.53
CA GLU A 198 -2.09 -17.67 13.54
C GLU A 198 -1.50 -16.35 14.02
N VAL A 199 -0.60 -16.38 15.01
CA VAL A 199 0.16 -15.20 15.44
C VAL A 199 0.97 -14.65 14.27
N LEU A 200 1.77 -15.48 13.61
CA LEU A 200 2.56 -15.06 12.46
C LEU A 200 1.66 -14.56 11.33
N GLY A 201 0.55 -15.24 11.07
CA GLY A 201 -0.44 -14.89 10.05
C GLY A 201 -1.07 -13.52 10.27
N SER A 202 -1.25 -13.08 11.52
CA SER A 202 -1.78 -11.75 11.82
C SER A 202 -0.87 -10.61 11.30
N PHE A 203 0.43 -10.87 11.17
CA PHE A 203 1.43 -9.92 10.66
C PHE A 203 1.68 -10.06 9.15
N LEU A 204 1.62 -11.28 8.62
CA LEU A 204 2.01 -11.55 7.24
C LEU A 204 0.85 -11.46 6.25
N TRP A 205 -0.38 -11.66 6.69
CA TRP A 205 -1.58 -11.57 5.85
C TRP A 205 -2.32 -10.26 6.09
N VAL A 206 -2.91 -9.70 5.03
CA VAL A 206 -3.98 -8.71 5.19
C VAL A 206 -5.29 -9.44 5.45
N ARG A 207 -6.17 -8.82 6.23
CA ARG A 207 -7.48 -9.35 6.60
C ARG A 207 -8.57 -8.31 6.31
N PRO A 208 -9.80 -8.72 5.94
CA PRO A 208 -10.89 -7.78 5.69
C PRO A 208 -11.10 -6.79 6.84
N GLU A 209 -11.03 -7.27 8.09
CA GLU A 209 -11.23 -6.44 9.29
C GLU A 209 -10.21 -5.31 9.42
N TYR A 210 -9.02 -5.43 8.82
CA TYR A 210 -8.03 -4.35 8.81
C TYR A 210 -8.49 -3.17 7.93
N LEU A 211 -8.92 -3.47 6.70
CA LEU A 211 -9.44 -2.45 5.80
C LEU A 211 -10.74 -1.83 6.34
N ASP A 212 -11.61 -2.66 6.92
CA ASP A 212 -12.86 -2.21 7.52
C ASP A 212 -12.62 -1.24 8.67
N ALA A 213 -11.61 -1.49 9.51
CA ALA A 213 -11.24 -0.60 10.60
C ALA A 213 -10.79 0.80 10.11
N ALA A 214 -10.01 0.84 9.01
CA ALA A 214 -9.64 2.11 8.39
C ALA A 214 -10.86 2.84 7.81
N LEU A 215 -11.76 2.13 7.13
CA LEU A 215 -12.98 2.70 6.56
C LEU A 215 -13.95 3.21 7.63
N ASP A 216 -14.06 2.51 8.76
CA ASP A 216 -14.85 2.96 9.91
C ASP A 216 -14.25 4.23 10.52
N GLU A 217 -12.93 4.33 10.59
CA GLU A 217 -12.27 5.53 11.08
C GLU A 217 -12.43 6.71 10.11
N VAL A 218 -12.36 6.47 8.79
CA VAL A 218 -12.68 7.49 7.77
C VAL A 218 -14.11 8.00 7.97
N ARG A 219 -15.08 7.10 8.12
CA ARG A 219 -16.48 7.48 8.33
C ARG A 219 -16.67 8.30 9.59
N LYS A 220 -16.01 7.90 10.68
CA LYS A 220 -16.08 8.58 11.96
C LYS A 220 -15.46 9.97 11.93
N SER A 221 -14.28 10.12 11.29
CA SER A 221 -13.48 11.34 11.35
C SER A 221 -13.80 12.33 10.24
N TYR A 222 -14.25 11.85 9.07
CA TYR A 222 -14.42 12.64 7.84
C TYR A 222 -15.77 12.43 7.15
N GLY A 223 -16.66 11.60 7.69
CA GLY A 223 -17.97 11.29 7.14
C GLY A 223 -17.94 10.33 5.95
N ALA A 224 -17.09 10.57 4.97
CA ALA A 224 -16.95 9.77 3.75
C ALA A 224 -15.51 9.79 3.23
N ILE A 225 -15.23 8.95 2.22
CA ILE A 225 -13.90 8.89 1.59
C ILE A 225 -13.53 10.23 0.92
N GLU A 226 -14.52 10.95 0.36
CA GLU A 226 -14.32 12.27 -0.22
C GLU A 226 -13.87 13.29 0.83
N GLY A 227 -14.48 13.28 2.02
CA GLY A 227 -14.06 14.13 3.14
C GLY A 227 -12.64 13.80 3.62
N TYR A 228 -12.27 12.52 3.65
CA TYR A 228 -10.91 12.12 3.97
C TYR A 228 -9.90 12.68 2.95
N PHE A 229 -10.19 12.58 1.65
CA PHE A 229 -9.30 13.13 0.63
C PHE A 229 -9.27 14.66 0.65
N ALA A 230 -10.44 15.32 0.78
CA ALA A 230 -10.52 16.79 0.76
C ALA A 230 -9.84 17.41 1.98
N ASP A 231 -10.26 17.00 3.18
CA ASP A 231 -9.89 17.63 4.45
C ASP A 231 -8.74 16.89 5.14
N GLY A 232 -8.82 15.55 5.17
CA GLY A 232 -7.82 14.72 5.85
C GLY A 232 -6.47 14.73 5.13
N LEU A 233 -6.47 14.61 3.80
CA LEU A 233 -5.27 14.62 2.96
C LEU A 233 -4.98 16.02 2.36
N GLY A 234 -5.86 16.98 2.57
CA GLY A 234 -5.65 18.38 2.15
C GLY A 234 -5.73 18.65 0.65
N LEU A 235 -6.40 17.77 -0.12
CA LEU A 235 -6.51 17.96 -1.56
C LEU A 235 -7.55 19.05 -1.95
N GLY A 236 -8.55 19.29 -1.11
CA GLY A 236 -9.68 20.16 -1.43
C GLY A 236 -10.51 19.67 -2.62
N SER A 237 -11.52 20.43 -3.01
CA SER A 237 -12.41 20.11 -4.15
C SER A 237 -11.66 19.99 -5.47
N ASP A 238 -10.75 20.90 -5.73
CA ASP A 238 -10.01 20.96 -7.01
C ASP A 238 -9.08 19.75 -7.18
N GLY A 239 -8.46 19.29 -6.08
CA GLY A 239 -7.63 18.09 -6.09
C GLY A 239 -8.44 16.82 -6.32
N LEU A 240 -9.65 16.72 -5.76
CA LEU A 240 -10.58 15.61 -6.01
C LEU A 240 -10.97 15.54 -7.49
N GLU A 241 -11.31 16.66 -8.09
CA GLU A 241 -11.62 16.72 -9.53
C GLU A 241 -10.40 16.38 -10.39
N ALA A 242 -9.22 16.85 -10.02
CA ALA A 242 -7.97 16.52 -10.71
C ALA A 242 -7.69 15.01 -10.66
N LEU A 243 -7.89 14.35 -9.51
CA LEU A 243 -7.78 12.89 -9.38
C LEU A 243 -8.76 12.17 -10.31
N ARG A 244 -10.04 12.55 -10.27
CA ARG A 244 -11.07 11.94 -11.14
C ARG A 244 -10.73 12.14 -12.62
N ARG A 245 -10.35 13.32 -13.04
CA ARG A 245 -9.91 13.56 -14.44
C ARG A 245 -8.71 12.71 -14.83
N SER A 246 -7.68 12.65 -13.97
CA SER A 246 -6.46 11.89 -14.27
C SER A 246 -6.71 10.40 -14.44
N PHE A 247 -7.58 9.82 -13.61
CA PHE A 247 -7.80 8.38 -13.59
C PHE A 247 -9.04 7.89 -14.34
N LEU A 248 -10.03 8.75 -14.64
CA LEU A 248 -11.30 8.33 -15.23
C LEU A 248 -11.58 8.97 -16.60
N ASP A 249 -11.00 10.12 -16.91
CA ASP A 249 -11.22 10.76 -18.21
C ASP A 249 -10.21 10.21 -19.22
N GLY A 250 -10.67 9.26 -20.03
CA GLY A 250 -9.86 8.68 -21.09
C GLY A 250 -9.70 9.59 -22.32
N SER A 251 -8.62 10.36 -22.39
CA SER A 251 -7.98 10.54 -23.70
C SER A 251 -7.07 9.33 -23.89
N SER A 252 -7.44 8.44 -24.83
CA SER A 252 -6.66 7.27 -25.20
C SER A 252 -5.21 7.63 -25.44
N MET A 253 -4.29 7.09 -24.62
CA MET A 253 -2.90 6.97 -25.04
C MET A 253 -2.89 6.08 -26.29
N PRO A 254 -2.08 6.39 -27.31
CA PRO A 254 -2.03 5.61 -28.52
C PRO A 254 -1.69 4.14 -28.19
N ASP A 255 -2.49 3.25 -28.77
CA ASP A 255 -2.41 1.79 -28.69
C ASP A 255 -0.97 1.28 -28.87
N GLY A 256 -0.24 1.12 -27.77
CA GLY A 256 0.92 0.27 -27.71
C GLY A 256 0.45 -1.18 -27.60
N ARG A 257 0.03 -1.78 -28.71
CA ARG A 257 -0.28 -3.21 -28.78
C ARG A 257 0.91 -4.00 -28.27
N ILE A 258 0.79 -4.53 -27.05
CA ILE A 258 1.69 -5.56 -26.57
C ILE A 258 1.17 -6.87 -27.13
N GLY A 259 1.78 -7.31 -28.24
CA GLY A 259 1.63 -8.67 -28.73
C GLY A 259 2.15 -9.63 -27.65
N ILE A 260 1.26 -10.43 -27.09
CA ILE A 260 1.63 -11.61 -26.31
C ILE A 260 2.15 -12.61 -27.35
N ALA A 261 3.47 -12.78 -27.44
CA ALA A 261 4.05 -13.92 -28.13
C ALA A 261 3.90 -15.14 -27.23
N SER A 262 3.24 -16.16 -27.78
CA SER A 262 3.04 -17.50 -27.23
C SER A 262 4.32 -18.24 -26.89
#